data_8a97dc7d4efdccf6497738f8838f7d3c
#
_entry.id   8a97dc7d4efdccf6497738f8838f7d3c
#
_cell.length_a   1.000
_cell.length_b   1.000
_cell.length_c   1.000
_cell.angle_alpha   90.00
_cell.angle_beta   90.00
_cell.angle_gamma   90.00
#
_symmetry.space_group_name_H-M   'P 1'
#
loop_
_entity.id
_entity.type
_entity.pdbx_description
1 polymer ?
#
loop_
_entity_poly.entity_id
_entity_poly.type
_entity_poly.pdbx_seq_one_letter_code
_entity_poly.pdbx_strand_id
1 'polypeptide(L)'
;MKLSELPRRVAATVEGVADAVPNDAIARRLRELGFVRGERVEIVAAGPVGAEPLLVQIGFTRFALRRSEAARIEVTVDSEAFA
;
A
#
# COMPACT_ATOMS: atom_id res chain seq x y z
N MET A 1 -9.77 -1.71 -3.48
CA MET A 1 -9.28 -2.78 -2.56
C MET A 1 -8.21 -2.21 -1.65
N LYS A 2 -7.96 -2.86 -0.55
CA LYS A 2 -6.88 -2.45 0.37
C LYS A 2 -5.55 -2.96 -0.15
N LEU A 3 -4.49 -2.18 0.06
CA LEU A 3 -3.16 -2.59 -0.35
C LEU A 3 -2.77 -3.94 0.28
N SER A 4 -3.23 -4.21 1.51
CA SER A 4 -2.96 -5.48 2.18
C SER A 4 -3.56 -6.69 1.46
N GLU A 5 -4.51 -6.48 0.56
CA GLU A 5 -5.15 -7.53 -0.22
C GLU A 5 -4.53 -7.71 -1.61
N LEU A 6 -3.63 -6.80 -1.99
CA LEU A 6 -3.01 -6.83 -3.31
C LEU A 6 -2.00 -7.97 -3.39
N PRO A 7 -2.06 -8.83 -4.43
CA PRO A 7 -1.04 -9.86 -4.61
C PRO A 7 0.33 -9.25 -4.88
N ARG A 8 1.39 -10.00 -4.56
CA ARG A 8 2.74 -9.55 -4.84
C ARG A 8 2.95 -9.41 -6.34
N ARG A 9 3.74 -8.40 -6.72
CA ARG A 9 4.13 -8.13 -8.11
C ARG A 9 2.99 -7.66 -9.00
N VAL A 10 1.86 -7.28 -8.41
CA VAL A 10 0.76 -6.69 -9.15
C VAL A 10 0.81 -5.18 -8.95
N ALA A 11 0.92 -4.44 -10.04
CA ALA A 11 0.94 -2.98 -9.99
C ALA A 11 -0.45 -2.43 -9.71
N ALA A 12 -0.51 -1.40 -8.89
CA ALA A 12 -1.77 -0.73 -8.56
C ALA A 12 -1.52 0.76 -8.40
N THR A 13 -2.60 1.51 -8.37
CA THR A 13 -2.56 2.96 -8.18
C THR A 13 -3.26 3.30 -6.87
N VAL A 14 -2.62 4.16 -6.08
CA VAL A 14 -3.19 4.61 -4.81
C VAL A 14 -4.42 5.47 -5.06
N GLU A 15 -5.52 5.15 -4.38
CA GLU A 15 -6.73 5.97 -4.38
C GLU A 15 -6.70 6.95 -3.20
N GLY A 16 -6.11 6.56 -2.11
CA GLY A 16 -6.01 7.38 -0.91
C GLY A 16 -5.68 6.54 0.31
N VAL A 17 -5.60 7.21 1.43
CA VAL A 17 -5.36 6.56 2.74
C VAL A 17 -6.53 6.92 3.64
N ALA A 18 -7.16 5.90 4.22
CA ALA A 18 -8.30 6.07 5.11
C ALA A 18 -7.85 5.97 6.57
N ASP A 19 -8.44 6.76 7.43
CA ASP A 19 -8.22 6.64 8.87
C ASP A 19 -8.92 5.38 9.38
N ALA A 20 -8.20 4.55 10.12
CA ALA A 20 -8.79 3.37 10.75
C ALA A 20 -9.43 3.73 12.08
N VAL A 21 -8.96 4.79 12.71
CA VAL A 21 -9.48 5.32 13.97
C VAL A 21 -9.56 6.84 13.86
N PRO A 22 -10.31 7.52 14.72
CA PRO A 22 -10.32 8.98 14.72
C PRO A 22 -8.92 9.54 14.96
N ASN A 23 -8.56 10.55 14.17
CA ASN A 23 -7.25 11.22 14.28
C ASN A 23 -6.10 10.23 14.16
N ASP A 24 -6.12 9.41 13.11
CA ASP A 24 -5.20 8.30 12.91
C ASP A 24 -3.79 8.81 12.53
N ALA A 25 -2.86 8.73 13.47
CA ALA A 25 -1.48 9.17 13.24
C ALA A 25 -0.76 8.29 12.21
N ILE A 26 -1.11 7.02 12.13
CA ILE A 26 -0.52 6.11 11.15
C ILE A 26 -0.96 6.50 9.75
N ALA A 27 -2.24 6.77 9.55
CA ALA A 27 -2.76 7.21 8.25
C ALA A 27 -2.10 8.51 7.82
N ARG A 28 -1.93 9.46 8.75
CA ARG A 28 -1.27 10.72 8.47
C ARG A 28 0.17 10.50 8.02
N ARG A 29 0.89 9.63 8.72
CA ARG A 29 2.26 9.31 8.38
C ARG A 29 2.37 8.68 6.99
N LEU A 30 1.46 7.78 6.65
CA LEU A 30 1.46 7.15 5.32
C LEU A 30 1.29 8.19 4.21
N ARG A 31 0.40 9.16 4.43
CA ARG A 31 0.24 10.26 3.46
C ARG A 31 1.53 11.07 3.32
N GLU A 32 2.19 11.34 4.43
CA GLU A 32 3.45 12.08 4.43
C GLU A 32 4.57 11.32 3.75
N LEU A 33 4.55 10.00 3.81
CA LEU A 33 5.54 9.16 3.13
C LEU A 33 5.34 9.12 1.62
N GLY A 34 4.20 9.58 1.11
CA GLY A 34 3.95 9.65 -0.31
C GLY A 34 2.82 8.77 -0.82
N PHE A 35 2.10 8.09 0.07
CA PHE A 35 0.94 7.27 -0.34
C PHE A 35 -0.23 8.19 -0.61
N VAL A 36 -0.20 8.83 -1.76
CA VAL A 36 -1.20 9.82 -2.17
C VAL A 36 -1.83 9.38 -3.48
N ARG A 37 -3.02 9.89 -3.74
CA ARG A 37 -3.80 9.53 -4.92
C ARG A 37 -2.99 9.71 -6.20
N GLY A 38 -3.02 8.69 -7.04
CA GLY A 38 -2.34 8.70 -8.33
C GLY A 38 -0.96 8.07 -8.31
N GLU A 39 -0.40 7.82 -7.13
CA GLU A 39 0.90 7.18 -7.05
C GLU A 39 0.80 5.69 -7.34
N ARG A 40 1.79 5.16 -8.05
CA ARG A 40 1.85 3.75 -8.38
C ARG A 40 2.52 2.98 -7.27
N VAL A 41 1.96 1.83 -6.90
CA VAL A 41 2.49 1.00 -5.83
C VAL A 41 2.55 -0.46 -6.25
N GLU A 42 3.44 -1.20 -5.60
CA GLU A 42 3.58 -2.63 -5.83
C GLU A 42 4.11 -3.27 -4.55
N ILE A 43 3.59 -4.44 -4.19
CA ILE A 43 4.17 -5.24 -3.12
C ILE A 43 5.26 -6.09 -3.72
N VAL A 44 6.51 -5.82 -3.38
CA VAL A 44 7.65 -6.50 -3.99
C VAL A 44 8.12 -7.71 -3.20
N ALA A 45 7.78 -7.77 -1.92
CA ALA A 45 8.13 -8.92 -1.07
C ALA A 45 7.23 -8.95 0.16
N ALA A 46 7.17 -10.12 0.81
CA ALA A 46 6.47 -10.27 2.07
C ALA A 46 7.37 -11.06 3.02
N GLY A 47 7.35 -10.66 4.29
CA GLY A 47 8.16 -11.31 5.29
C GLY A 47 7.70 -12.72 5.63
N PRO A 48 8.55 -13.49 6.34
CA PRO A 48 8.31 -14.91 6.56
C PRO A 48 7.25 -15.22 7.61
N VAL A 49 6.97 -14.31 8.53
CA VAL A 49 6.05 -14.57 9.64
C VAL A 49 4.73 -13.86 9.36
N GLY A 50 3.69 -14.64 9.02
CA GLY A 50 2.37 -14.08 8.73
C GLY A 50 2.37 -13.13 7.53
N ALA A 51 3.30 -13.30 6.60
CA ALA A 51 3.50 -12.40 5.46
C ALA A 51 3.76 -10.95 5.91
N GLU A 52 4.46 -10.76 7.03
CA GLU A 52 4.84 -9.44 7.52
C GLU A 52 6.33 -9.36 7.75
N PRO A 53 6.91 -8.16 7.55
CA PRO A 53 6.26 -6.98 6.97
C PRO A 53 6.07 -7.13 5.45
N LEU A 54 5.18 -6.31 4.90
CA LEU A 54 5.06 -6.19 3.46
C LEU A 54 6.07 -5.16 2.98
N LEU A 55 6.88 -5.52 1.98
CA LEU A 55 7.80 -4.56 1.38
C LEU A 55 7.09 -3.92 0.19
N VAL A 56 6.79 -2.64 0.33
CA VAL A 56 5.98 -1.89 -0.63
C VAL A 56 6.85 -0.90 -1.36
N GLN A 57 6.82 -0.93 -2.67
CA GLN A 57 7.51 0.05 -3.50
C GLN A 57 6.54 1.12 -3.96
N ILE A 58 6.91 2.38 -3.74
CA ILE A 58 6.19 3.54 -4.23
C ILE A 58 7.22 4.49 -4.84
N GLY A 59 7.06 4.79 -6.14
CA GLY A 59 8.10 5.52 -6.86
C GLY A 59 9.42 4.77 -6.81
N PHE A 60 10.46 5.44 -6.35
CA PHE A 60 11.80 4.85 -6.21
C PHE A 60 12.10 4.43 -4.77
N THR A 61 11.11 4.47 -3.89
CA THR A 61 11.30 4.21 -2.46
C THR A 61 10.60 2.92 -2.07
N ARG A 62 11.17 2.21 -1.11
CA ARG A 62 10.57 1.00 -0.55
C ARG A 62 10.35 1.20 0.93
N PHE A 63 9.18 0.77 1.40
CA PHE A 63 8.81 0.84 2.81
C PHE A 63 8.37 -0.53 3.29
N ALA A 64 8.78 -0.88 4.50
CA ALA A 64 8.28 -2.08 5.17
C ALA A 64 7.05 -1.69 5.97
N LEU A 65 5.90 -2.25 5.64
CA LEU A 65 4.63 -1.91 6.29
C LEU A 65 4.05 -3.14 6.97
N ARG A 66 3.46 -2.94 8.14
CA ARG A 66 2.62 -3.97 8.73
C ARG A 66 1.33 -4.08 7.92
N ARG A 67 0.71 -5.25 7.97
CA ARG A 67 -0.54 -5.46 7.22
C ARG A 67 -1.63 -4.48 7.67
N SER A 68 -1.68 -4.15 8.96
CA SER A 68 -2.64 -3.17 9.48
C SER A 68 -2.40 -1.78 8.93
N GLU A 69 -1.15 -1.44 8.66
CA GLU A 69 -0.80 -0.15 8.03
C GLU A 69 -1.21 -0.16 6.56
N ALA A 70 -0.86 -1.23 5.85
CA ALA A 70 -1.23 -1.38 4.44
C ALA A 70 -2.75 -1.43 4.25
N ALA A 71 -3.49 -1.93 5.23
CA ALA A 71 -4.94 -1.99 5.17
C ALA A 71 -5.60 -0.61 5.14
N ARG A 72 -4.87 0.45 5.50
CA ARG A 72 -5.37 1.83 5.42
C ARG A 72 -5.26 2.42 4.03
N ILE A 73 -4.48 1.80 3.15
CA ILE A 73 -4.22 2.34 1.81
C ILE A 73 -5.18 1.69 0.83
N GLU A 74 -6.01 2.51 0.19
CA GLU A 74 -6.92 2.05 -0.85
C GLU A 74 -6.23 2.13 -2.20
N VAL A 75 -6.33 1.07 -2.99
CA VAL A 75 -5.69 0.98 -4.30
C VAL A 75 -6.65 0.43 -5.35
N THR A 76 -6.33 0.72 -6.60
CA THR A 76 -7.01 0.13 -7.75
C THR A 76 -5.96 -0.58 -8.59
N VAL A 77 -6.23 -1.85 -8.93
CA VAL A 77 -5.33 -2.62 -9.79
C VAL A 77 -5.30 -1.98 -11.18
N ASP A 78 -4.10 -1.89 -11.75
CA ASP A 78 -3.94 -1.30 -13.09
C ASP A 78 -4.55 -2.25 -14.12
N SER A 79 -5.69 -1.85 -14.68
CA SER A 79 -6.44 -2.71 -15.59
C SER A 79 -5.73 -2.95 -16.92
N GLU A 80 -4.83 -2.05 -17.32
CA GLU A 80 -4.06 -2.25 -18.55
C GLU A 80 -3.21 -3.51 -18.49
N ALA A 81 -2.91 -4.01 -17.31
CA ALA A 81 -2.17 -5.25 -17.16
C ALA A 81 -2.90 -6.44 -17.80
N PHE A 82 -4.19 -6.29 -18.05
CA PHE A 82 -5.02 -7.36 -18.58
C PHE A 82 -5.48 -7.11 -20.02
N ALA A 83 -5.05 -6.02 -20.60
CA ALA A 83 -5.43 -5.67 -21.96
C ALA A 83 -4.66 -6.47 -23.00
#